data_a0f8f8361e6b1af212d8096d3acfb3f1
#
_entry.id   a0f8f8361e6b1af212d8096d3acfb3f1
#
_cell.length_a   1.000
_cell.length_b   1.000
_cell.length_c   1.000
_cell.angle_alpha   90.00
_cell.angle_beta   90.00
_cell.angle_gamma   90.00
#
_symmetry.space_group_name_H-M   'P 1'
#
loop_
_entity.id
_entity.type
_entity.pdbx_description
1 polymer ?
#
loop_
_entity_poly.entity_id
_entity_poly.type
_entity_poly.pdbx_seq_one_letter_code
_entity_poly.pdbx_strand_id
1 'polypeptide(L)'
;MKEATRIQIENMKNQTFGVEIEGNNITRKKAAEKAAAYFGTGRSEYTAGRNGYMTWSAWDAQGREWKFQRDVSISGPDDQKCEMVTPILTYADMELLQGLVRVLRKAGMKSDAGRGCGVHIHIGAKGHTPQTIRNLVNIMAAHESQIAKAIKVDSWRQSRYCRTVDPRFLEQVNRKKPSTMSQLADVWYESQGCGNGRTQHYNQSRYRMANLHALFTKGTIEFRLFQFDAPADGKQNGLHAGHLKAMIQLCLAMSQLARQIRFASPKPQQTENEAYAFRC
;
A
#
# COMPACT_ATOMS: atom_id res chain seq x y z
N MET A 1 2.74 -27.58 -12.17
CA MET A 1 2.39 -26.17 -12.48
C MET A 1 2.78 -25.93 -13.94
N LYS A 2 1.88 -25.31 -14.74
CA LYS A 2 2.17 -25.00 -16.16
C LYS A 2 3.31 -23.98 -16.26
N GLU A 3 4.17 -24.10 -17.29
CA GLU A 3 5.32 -23.19 -17.51
C GLU A 3 4.90 -21.72 -17.56
N ALA A 4 3.81 -21.40 -18.27
CA ALA A 4 3.27 -20.04 -18.32
C ALA A 4 2.94 -19.47 -16.92
N THR A 5 2.39 -20.29 -16.02
CA THR A 5 2.09 -19.89 -14.64
C THR A 5 3.37 -19.62 -13.85
N ARG A 6 4.43 -20.41 -14.06
CA ARG A 6 5.73 -20.21 -13.42
C ARG A 6 6.34 -18.86 -13.83
N ILE A 7 6.35 -18.56 -15.11
CA ILE A 7 6.85 -17.29 -15.65
C ILE A 7 6.05 -16.10 -15.07
N GLN A 8 4.73 -16.23 -14.94
CA GLN A 8 3.89 -15.19 -14.35
C GLN A 8 4.25 -14.92 -12.89
N ILE A 9 4.46 -15.97 -12.10
CA ILE A 9 4.86 -15.86 -10.69
C ILE A 9 6.25 -15.21 -10.57
N GLU A 10 7.20 -15.59 -11.41
CA GLU A 10 8.53 -14.98 -11.42
C GLU A 10 8.47 -13.50 -11.78
N ASN A 11 7.74 -13.12 -12.83
CA ASN A 11 7.54 -11.74 -13.21
C ASN A 11 6.84 -10.92 -12.11
N MET A 12 5.89 -11.51 -11.38
CA MET A 12 5.28 -10.89 -10.20
C MET A 12 6.33 -10.64 -9.12
N LYS A 13 7.21 -11.59 -8.83
CA LYS A 13 8.26 -11.48 -7.81
C LYS A 13 9.39 -10.52 -8.18
N ASN A 14 9.61 -10.26 -9.45
CA ASN A 14 10.64 -9.34 -9.95
C ASN A 14 10.26 -7.86 -9.80
N GLN A 15 9.07 -7.55 -9.34
CA GLN A 15 8.65 -6.19 -9.05
C GLN A 15 9.23 -5.71 -7.71
N THR A 16 9.48 -4.41 -7.61
CA THR A 16 9.82 -3.76 -6.35
C THR A 16 8.58 -3.29 -5.62
N PHE A 17 8.66 -3.24 -4.29
CA PHE A 17 7.59 -2.70 -3.47
C PHE A 17 8.14 -1.92 -2.27
N GLY A 18 7.29 -1.12 -1.64
CA GLY A 18 7.51 -0.46 -0.36
C GLY A 18 6.25 -0.56 0.48
N VAL A 19 6.38 -0.44 1.79
CA VAL A 19 5.25 -0.53 2.72
C VAL A 19 5.32 0.58 3.74
N GLU A 20 4.18 1.21 4.01
CA GLU A 20 3.94 2.10 5.14
C GLU A 20 2.98 1.37 6.09
N ILE A 21 3.36 1.20 7.37
CA ILE A 21 2.52 0.57 8.41
C ILE A 21 2.31 1.57 9.52
N GLU A 22 1.10 2.07 9.65
CA GLU A 22 0.70 2.93 10.74
C GLU A 22 0.45 2.10 12.01
N GLY A 23 0.90 2.62 13.14
CA GLY A 23 0.73 1.96 14.44
C GLY A 23 0.94 2.91 15.61
N ASN A 24 0.57 2.44 16.79
CA ASN A 24 0.76 3.18 18.04
C ASN A 24 1.27 2.28 19.17
N ASN A 25 1.28 2.82 20.40
CA ASN A 25 1.71 2.12 21.62
C ASN A 25 3.21 1.76 21.63
N ILE A 26 4.00 2.42 20.80
CA ILE A 26 5.46 2.33 20.76
C ILE A 26 6.03 3.70 20.36
N THR A 27 7.13 4.11 21.01
CA THR A 27 7.81 5.32 20.55
C THR A 27 8.63 5.04 19.29
N ARG A 28 8.77 6.03 18.42
CA ARG A 28 9.58 5.94 17.19
C ARG A 28 11.02 5.52 17.47
N LYS A 29 11.62 6.07 18.56
CA LYS A 29 12.95 5.69 19.05
C LYS A 29 13.01 4.20 19.36
N LYS A 30 12.10 3.69 20.21
CA LYS A 30 12.06 2.27 20.59
C LYS A 30 11.85 1.36 19.38
N ALA A 31 11.02 1.77 18.44
CA ALA A 31 10.79 1.01 17.21
C ALA A 31 12.07 0.90 16.36
N ALA A 32 12.78 2.03 16.17
CA ALA A 32 14.05 2.06 15.44
C ALA A 32 15.14 1.24 16.12
N GLU A 33 15.29 1.34 17.45
CA GLU A 33 16.25 0.54 18.21
C GLU A 33 15.96 -0.97 18.10
N LYS A 34 14.68 -1.38 18.16
CA LYS A 34 14.27 -2.78 17.97
C LYS A 34 14.53 -3.28 16.56
N ALA A 35 14.33 -2.42 15.56
CA ALA A 35 14.64 -2.73 14.16
C ALA A 35 16.16 -2.89 13.96
N ALA A 36 16.98 -1.96 14.44
CA ALA A 36 18.43 -2.01 14.35
C ALA A 36 19.02 -3.28 15.01
N ALA A 37 18.49 -3.65 16.19
CA ALA A 37 18.86 -4.89 16.86
C ALA A 37 18.46 -6.13 16.05
N TYR A 38 17.26 -6.14 15.45
CA TYR A 38 16.79 -7.22 14.59
C TYR A 38 17.63 -7.38 13.32
N PHE A 39 18.07 -6.27 12.72
CA PHE A 39 18.94 -6.27 11.55
C PHE A 39 20.40 -6.66 11.88
N GLY A 40 20.76 -6.74 13.16
CA GLY A 40 22.11 -7.04 13.61
C GLY A 40 23.11 -5.90 13.45
N THR A 41 22.65 -4.70 13.06
CA THR A 41 23.54 -3.54 12.84
C THR A 41 23.71 -2.69 14.10
N GLY A 42 22.73 -2.72 15.01
CA GLY A 42 22.67 -1.83 16.16
C GLY A 42 22.56 -0.34 15.80
N ARG A 43 22.46 0.00 14.52
CA ARG A 43 22.46 1.39 14.05
C ARG A 43 21.05 1.96 13.99
N SER A 44 20.75 2.88 14.91
CA SER A 44 19.52 3.70 14.88
C SER A 44 19.84 5.14 15.27
N GLU A 45 19.23 6.09 14.59
CA GLU A 45 19.53 7.52 14.76
C GLU A 45 18.24 8.36 14.64
N TYR A 46 18.22 9.52 15.31
CA TYR A 46 17.20 10.54 15.09
C TYR A 46 17.57 11.33 13.84
N THR A 47 16.80 11.17 12.77
CA THR A 47 17.05 11.82 11.48
C THR A 47 16.14 13.03 11.24
N ALA A 48 15.36 13.44 12.25
CA ALA A 48 14.41 14.55 12.26
C ALA A 48 13.26 14.41 11.23
N GLY A 49 13.56 14.06 10.00
CA GLY A 49 12.61 14.09 8.90
C GLY A 49 12.21 15.52 8.50
N ARG A 50 11.58 15.67 7.34
CA ARG A 50 11.02 16.95 6.89
C ARG A 50 9.63 17.16 7.54
N ASN A 51 9.23 18.41 7.69
CA ASN A 51 7.85 18.79 8.03
C ASN A 51 7.30 18.23 9.35
N GLY A 52 8.12 18.08 10.37
CA GLY A 52 7.65 17.64 11.69
C GLY A 52 7.37 16.15 11.84
N TYR A 53 7.85 15.31 10.93
CA TYR A 53 7.72 13.84 11.02
C TYR A 53 8.48 13.23 12.21
N MET A 54 9.42 13.95 12.82
CA MET A 54 10.16 13.51 14.02
C MET A 54 10.69 12.08 13.87
N THR A 55 11.38 11.83 12.76
CA THR A 55 11.78 10.51 12.29
C THR A 55 12.95 9.96 13.09
N TRP A 56 12.84 8.70 13.49
CA TRP A 56 13.94 7.83 13.86
C TRP A 56 14.17 6.84 12.74
N SER A 57 15.43 6.59 12.39
CA SER A 57 15.79 5.65 11.33
C SER A 57 16.60 4.50 11.89
N ALA A 58 16.47 3.32 11.27
CA ALA A 58 17.33 2.18 11.47
C ALA A 58 17.86 1.70 10.12
N TRP A 59 19.06 1.14 10.09
CA TRP A 59 19.67 0.62 8.86
C TRP A 59 19.81 -0.88 8.94
N ASP A 60 19.41 -1.57 7.86
CA ASP A 60 19.62 -3.00 7.73
C ASP A 60 21.05 -3.36 7.30
N ALA A 61 21.36 -4.65 7.22
CA ALA A 61 22.67 -5.15 6.85
C ALA A 61 23.13 -4.76 5.43
N GLN A 62 22.20 -4.33 4.58
CA GLN A 62 22.48 -3.82 3.24
C GLN A 62 22.63 -2.29 3.20
N GLY A 63 22.58 -1.63 4.37
CA GLY A 63 22.69 -0.18 4.50
C GLY A 63 21.41 0.58 4.08
N ARG A 64 20.29 -0.10 3.89
CA ARG A 64 19.02 0.53 3.52
C ARG A 64 18.36 1.13 4.75
N GLU A 65 17.83 2.35 4.62
CA GLU A 65 17.18 3.10 5.69
C GLU A 65 15.73 2.68 5.87
N TRP A 66 15.35 2.27 7.08
CA TRP A 66 13.99 2.02 7.54
C TRP A 66 13.58 3.16 8.48
N LYS A 67 12.46 3.84 8.20
CA LYS A 67 12.02 5.02 8.93
C LYS A 67 10.87 4.70 9.87
N PHE A 68 10.91 5.32 11.03
CA PHE A 68 9.86 5.30 12.02
C PHE A 68 9.48 6.76 12.29
N GLN A 69 8.35 7.19 11.73
CA GLN A 69 7.99 8.59 11.69
C GLN A 69 6.63 8.85 12.34
N ARG A 70 6.39 10.12 12.64
CA ARG A 70 5.12 10.58 13.18
C ARG A 70 4.09 10.66 12.05
N ASP A 71 2.92 10.07 12.25
CA ASP A 71 1.73 10.38 11.47
C ASP A 71 0.64 10.91 12.42
N VAL A 72 0.13 12.10 12.11
CA VAL A 72 -0.86 12.80 12.94
C VAL A 72 -2.23 12.13 12.93
N SER A 73 -2.55 11.36 11.89
CA SER A 73 -3.82 10.66 11.74
C SER A 73 -4.00 9.49 12.71
N ILE A 74 -2.90 8.95 13.22
CA ILE A 74 -2.90 7.83 14.18
C ILE A 74 -3.45 8.31 15.52
N SER A 75 -4.33 7.53 16.15
CA SER A 75 -4.88 7.82 17.46
C SER A 75 -3.88 7.53 18.59
N GLY A 76 -3.99 8.27 19.70
CA GLY A 76 -3.19 8.06 20.91
C GLY A 76 -2.18 9.17 21.18
N PRO A 77 -1.33 9.00 22.22
CA PRO A 77 -0.30 9.97 22.58
C PRO A 77 0.68 10.23 21.43
N ASP A 78 1.06 11.48 21.23
CA ASP A 78 1.85 11.90 20.07
C ASP A 78 3.23 11.24 19.97
N ASP A 79 3.87 10.99 21.11
CA ASP A 79 5.16 10.31 21.20
C ASP A 79 5.06 8.81 20.85
N GLN A 80 3.85 8.22 20.94
CA GLN A 80 3.56 6.81 20.62
C GLN A 80 2.95 6.59 19.24
N LYS A 81 2.71 7.64 18.46
CA LYS A 81 2.34 7.52 17.05
C LYS A 81 3.56 7.14 16.24
N CYS A 82 3.50 6.03 15.52
CA CYS A 82 4.64 5.46 14.83
C CYS A 82 4.23 4.83 13.51
N GLU A 83 4.55 5.48 12.40
CA GLU A 83 4.46 4.91 11.07
C GLU A 83 5.81 4.31 10.69
N MET A 84 5.86 3.01 10.40
CA MET A 84 7.03 2.36 9.82
C MET A 84 6.99 2.51 8.30
N VAL A 85 8.04 3.10 7.72
CA VAL A 85 8.22 3.22 6.27
C VAL A 85 9.45 2.42 5.85
N THR A 86 9.24 1.47 4.94
CA THR A 86 10.33 0.62 4.44
C THR A 86 11.14 1.33 3.35
N PRO A 87 12.39 0.92 3.12
CA PRO A 87 13.07 1.20 1.84
C PRO A 87 12.37 0.49 0.68
N ILE A 88 12.90 0.66 -0.53
CA ILE A 88 12.50 -0.16 -1.68
C ILE A 88 12.91 -1.61 -1.41
N LEU A 89 11.95 -2.51 -1.46
CA LEU A 89 12.11 -3.94 -1.21
C LEU A 89 11.85 -4.75 -2.48
N THR A 90 12.37 -5.97 -2.47
CA THR A 90 12.09 -7.02 -3.45
C THR A 90 11.36 -8.19 -2.78
N TYR A 91 10.88 -9.13 -3.55
CA TYR A 91 10.21 -10.31 -2.99
C TYR A 91 11.12 -11.15 -2.08
N ALA A 92 12.44 -11.11 -2.30
CA ALA A 92 13.44 -11.77 -1.44
C ALA A 92 13.49 -11.17 -0.02
N ASP A 93 13.08 -9.91 0.15
CA ASP A 93 13.05 -9.24 1.45
C ASP A 93 11.80 -9.58 2.29
N MET A 94 10.90 -10.42 1.76
CA MET A 94 9.62 -10.71 2.42
C MET A 94 9.79 -11.29 3.84
N GLU A 95 10.73 -12.18 4.04
CA GLU A 95 10.99 -12.79 5.36
C GLU A 95 11.58 -11.77 6.33
N LEU A 96 12.49 -10.91 5.86
CA LEU A 96 13.06 -9.80 6.64
C LEU A 96 11.95 -8.87 7.14
N LEU A 97 11.05 -8.45 6.25
CA LEU A 97 9.91 -7.60 6.59
C LEU A 97 8.98 -8.28 7.60
N GLN A 98 8.61 -9.54 7.36
CA GLN A 98 7.75 -10.30 8.27
C GLN A 98 8.38 -10.50 9.66
N GLY A 99 9.69 -10.72 9.71
CA GLY A 99 10.46 -10.84 10.96
C GLY A 99 10.41 -9.53 11.75
N LEU A 100 10.67 -8.39 11.09
CA LEU A 100 10.58 -7.07 11.72
C LEU A 100 9.17 -6.79 12.26
N VAL A 101 8.12 -7.10 11.50
CA VAL A 101 6.73 -6.93 11.96
C VAL A 101 6.46 -7.72 13.25
N ARG A 102 6.97 -8.96 13.35
CA ARG A 102 6.87 -9.77 14.58
C ARG A 102 7.64 -9.15 15.75
N VAL A 103 8.82 -8.59 15.49
CA VAL A 103 9.65 -7.88 16.50
C VAL A 103 8.92 -6.65 17.03
N LEU A 104 8.39 -5.80 16.14
CA LEU A 104 7.64 -4.60 16.54
C LEU A 104 6.37 -4.96 17.32
N ARG A 105 5.65 -5.99 16.89
CA ARG A 105 4.50 -6.53 17.62
C ARG A 105 4.88 -6.95 19.04
N LYS A 106 5.97 -7.73 19.21
CA LYS A 106 6.48 -8.15 20.53
C LYS A 106 6.94 -6.95 21.36
N ALA A 107 7.44 -5.88 20.73
CA ALA A 107 7.85 -4.65 21.41
C ALA A 107 6.67 -3.79 21.88
N GLY A 108 5.43 -4.16 21.52
CA GLY A 108 4.20 -3.50 21.94
C GLY A 108 3.49 -2.67 20.87
N MET A 109 4.02 -2.55 19.66
CA MET A 109 3.35 -1.84 18.57
C MET A 109 1.98 -2.46 18.28
N LYS A 110 0.97 -1.62 18.15
CA LYS A 110 -0.41 -1.98 17.80
C LYS A 110 -0.82 -1.29 16.53
N SER A 111 -1.56 -1.98 15.67
CA SER A 111 -2.04 -1.44 14.40
C SER A 111 -3.38 -2.08 14.05
N ASP A 112 -4.43 -1.30 14.04
CA ASP A 112 -5.77 -1.69 13.60
C ASP A 112 -6.59 -0.44 13.23
N ALA A 113 -7.70 -0.63 12.51
CA ALA A 113 -8.55 0.45 12.06
C ALA A 113 -9.16 1.28 13.20
N GLY A 114 -9.47 0.68 14.34
CA GLY A 114 -10.01 1.38 15.52
C GLY A 114 -9.03 2.39 16.12
N ARG A 115 -7.74 2.27 15.78
CA ARG A 115 -6.68 3.22 16.14
C ARG A 115 -6.38 4.24 15.04
N GLY A 116 -7.19 4.29 14.00
CA GLY A 116 -6.94 5.10 12.81
C GLY A 116 -5.77 4.61 11.95
N CYS A 117 -5.32 3.36 12.13
CA CYS A 117 -4.16 2.83 11.46
C CYS A 117 -4.51 2.14 10.14
N GLY A 118 -3.71 2.38 9.12
CA GLY A 118 -3.77 1.73 7.83
C GLY A 118 -2.44 1.08 7.45
N VAL A 119 -2.48 0.38 6.32
CA VAL A 119 -1.31 -0.18 5.64
C VAL A 119 -1.35 0.29 4.19
N HIS A 120 -0.29 0.95 3.75
CA HIS A 120 -0.14 1.39 2.38
C HIS A 120 0.95 0.57 1.69
N ILE A 121 0.65 0.06 0.50
CA ILE A 121 1.58 -0.75 -0.27
C ILE A 121 1.86 -0.04 -1.59
N HIS A 122 3.11 0.26 -1.83
CA HIS A 122 3.62 0.88 -3.05
C HIS A 122 4.23 -0.19 -3.95
N ILE A 123 3.79 -0.29 -5.18
CA ILE A 123 4.41 -1.12 -6.21
C ILE A 123 5.16 -0.20 -7.18
N GLY A 124 6.42 -0.52 -7.46
CA GLY A 124 7.21 0.24 -8.42
C GLY A 124 6.57 0.26 -9.81
N ALA A 125 6.40 1.43 -10.38
CA ALA A 125 5.70 1.61 -11.66
C ALA A 125 6.57 1.33 -12.90
N LYS A 126 7.85 0.97 -12.72
CA LYS A 126 8.74 0.62 -13.83
C LYS A 126 8.14 -0.49 -14.69
N GLY A 127 8.04 -0.26 -16.00
CA GLY A 127 7.45 -1.18 -16.96
C GLY A 127 5.92 -1.09 -17.11
N HIS A 128 5.27 -0.17 -16.39
CA HIS A 128 3.90 0.20 -16.70
C HIS A 128 3.84 1.25 -17.79
N THR A 129 2.83 1.12 -18.65
CA THR A 129 2.43 2.10 -19.66
C THR A 129 1.07 2.69 -19.28
N PRO A 130 0.62 3.80 -19.90
CA PRO A 130 -0.73 4.31 -19.64
C PRO A 130 -1.83 3.27 -19.85
N GLN A 131 -1.64 2.37 -20.84
CA GLN A 131 -2.58 1.27 -21.08
C GLN A 131 -2.60 0.28 -19.91
N THR A 132 -1.46 -0.13 -19.39
CA THR A 132 -1.40 -1.09 -18.28
C THR A 132 -1.89 -0.48 -16.97
N ILE A 133 -1.69 0.84 -16.76
CA ILE A 133 -2.31 1.56 -15.64
C ILE A 133 -3.83 1.61 -15.80
N ARG A 134 -4.34 1.87 -17.00
CA ARG A 134 -5.79 1.79 -17.26
C ARG A 134 -6.34 0.39 -16.98
N ASN A 135 -5.63 -0.67 -17.36
CA ASN A 135 -6.01 -2.04 -17.01
C ASN A 135 -6.06 -2.24 -15.49
N LEU A 136 -5.06 -1.75 -14.75
CA LEU A 136 -5.04 -1.83 -13.29
C LEU A 136 -6.25 -1.14 -12.66
N VAL A 137 -6.56 0.08 -13.14
CA VAL A 137 -7.74 0.84 -12.67
C VAL A 137 -9.03 0.09 -12.94
N ASN A 138 -9.15 -0.52 -14.14
CA ASN A 138 -10.32 -1.30 -14.50
C ASN A 138 -10.45 -2.57 -13.64
N ILE A 139 -9.33 -3.27 -13.36
CA ILE A 139 -9.29 -4.41 -12.42
C ILE A 139 -9.75 -3.96 -11.02
N MET A 140 -9.22 -2.84 -10.53
CA MET A 140 -9.64 -2.30 -9.24
C MET A 140 -11.13 -2.00 -9.23
N ALA A 141 -11.65 -1.23 -10.20
CA ALA A 141 -13.06 -0.87 -10.26
C ALA A 141 -13.99 -2.10 -10.33
N ALA A 142 -13.56 -3.17 -11.00
CA ALA A 142 -14.33 -4.41 -11.10
C ALA A 142 -14.37 -5.21 -9.79
N HIS A 143 -13.34 -5.08 -8.91
CA HIS A 143 -13.16 -5.98 -7.76
C HIS A 143 -13.09 -5.25 -6.41
N GLU A 144 -12.99 -3.92 -6.36
CA GLU A 144 -12.75 -3.15 -5.13
C GLU A 144 -13.81 -3.40 -4.05
N SER A 145 -15.08 -3.56 -4.41
CA SER A 145 -16.15 -3.87 -3.44
C SER A 145 -15.97 -5.26 -2.82
N GLN A 146 -15.59 -6.25 -3.63
CA GLN A 146 -15.34 -7.61 -3.15
C GLN A 146 -14.09 -7.65 -2.27
N ILE A 147 -13.01 -6.97 -2.68
CA ILE A 147 -11.77 -6.87 -1.91
C ILE A 147 -12.06 -6.18 -0.57
N ALA A 148 -12.73 -5.03 -0.59
CA ALA A 148 -13.07 -4.28 0.62
C ALA A 148 -13.89 -5.12 1.61
N LYS A 149 -14.86 -5.90 1.12
CA LYS A 149 -15.65 -6.83 1.92
C LYS A 149 -14.79 -7.96 2.50
N ALA A 150 -13.91 -8.56 1.68
CA ALA A 150 -13.07 -9.69 2.07
C ALA A 150 -12.05 -9.32 3.17
N ILE A 151 -11.44 -8.13 3.08
CA ILE A 151 -10.49 -7.62 4.08
C ILE A 151 -11.16 -6.74 5.14
N LYS A 152 -12.49 -6.67 5.15
CA LYS A 152 -13.29 -5.91 6.11
C LYS A 152 -12.82 -4.48 6.28
N VAL A 153 -12.62 -3.76 5.16
CA VAL A 153 -12.21 -2.35 5.21
C VAL A 153 -13.17 -1.56 6.09
N ASP A 154 -12.61 -0.84 7.05
CA ASP A 154 -13.39 0.03 7.93
C ASP A 154 -14.09 1.13 7.12
N SER A 155 -15.40 1.32 7.35
CA SER A 155 -16.23 2.24 6.57
C SER A 155 -15.81 3.70 6.72
N TRP A 156 -15.35 4.10 7.92
CA TRP A 156 -14.85 5.44 8.17
C TRP A 156 -13.54 5.68 7.40
N ARG A 157 -12.60 4.71 7.42
CA ARG A 157 -11.39 4.80 6.60
C ARG A 157 -11.72 4.81 5.11
N GLN A 158 -12.64 3.97 4.65
CA GLN A 158 -13.03 3.91 3.24
C GLN A 158 -13.56 5.26 2.74
N SER A 159 -14.41 5.92 3.52
CA SER A 159 -14.99 7.21 3.13
C SER A 159 -13.96 8.36 3.10
N ARG A 160 -12.91 8.31 3.91
CA ARG A 160 -11.95 9.41 4.07
C ARG A 160 -10.64 9.19 3.34
N TYR A 161 -10.02 8.01 3.45
CA TYR A 161 -8.63 7.78 3.07
C TYR A 161 -8.44 6.80 1.92
N CYS A 162 -9.43 5.95 1.63
CA CYS A 162 -9.33 4.93 0.59
C CYS A 162 -10.67 4.73 -0.14
N ARG A 163 -11.21 5.81 -0.69
CA ARG A 163 -12.42 5.75 -1.52
C ARG A 163 -12.20 4.86 -2.74
N THR A 164 -13.26 4.30 -3.28
CA THR A 164 -13.27 3.55 -4.55
C THR A 164 -12.73 4.39 -5.71
N VAL A 165 -12.44 3.76 -6.83
CA VAL A 165 -12.07 4.46 -8.07
C VAL A 165 -13.12 5.52 -8.39
N ASP A 166 -12.67 6.73 -8.74
CA ASP A 166 -13.58 7.80 -9.11
C ASP A 166 -14.33 7.46 -10.41
N PRO A 167 -15.68 7.48 -10.42
CA PRO A 167 -16.46 7.11 -11.60
C PRO A 167 -16.16 7.98 -12.82
N ARG A 168 -15.93 9.30 -12.62
CA ARG A 168 -15.58 10.23 -13.71
C ARG A 168 -14.20 9.92 -14.26
N PHE A 169 -13.24 9.62 -13.38
CA PHE A 169 -11.92 9.18 -13.82
C PHE A 169 -12.01 7.87 -14.62
N LEU A 170 -12.75 6.88 -14.10
CA LEU A 170 -12.94 5.59 -14.77
C LEU A 170 -13.53 5.74 -16.17
N GLU A 171 -14.57 6.58 -16.31
CA GLU A 171 -15.17 6.91 -17.60
C GLU A 171 -14.16 7.58 -18.53
N GLN A 172 -13.52 8.65 -18.05
CA GLN A 172 -12.62 9.46 -18.87
C GLN A 172 -11.37 8.69 -19.33
N VAL A 173 -10.75 7.89 -18.45
CA VAL A 173 -9.57 7.11 -18.81
C VAL A 173 -9.87 6.03 -19.86
N ASN A 174 -11.08 5.44 -19.83
CA ASN A 174 -11.51 4.47 -20.81
C ASN A 174 -11.97 5.10 -22.13
N ARG A 175 -12.53 6.31 -22.09
CA ARG A 175 -12.94 7.06 -23.28
C ARG A 175 -11.74 7.68 -24.00
N LYS A 176 -10.88 8.41 -23.27
CA LYS A 176 -9.76 9.16 -23.86
C LYS A 176 -8.57 8.26 -24.21
N LYS A 177 -8.39 7.12 -23.53
CA LYS A 177 -7.30 6.16 -23.74
C LYS A 177 -5.93 6.84 -23.84
N PRO A 178 -5.47 7.55 -22.80
CA PRO A 178 -4.23 8.30 -22.83
C PRO A 178 -3.06 7.43 -23.30
N SER A 179 -2.20 7.96 -24.15
CA SER A 179 -1.04 7.29 -24.73
C SER A 179 0.28 7.65 -24.04
N THR A 180 0.30 8.75 -23.27
CA THR A 180 1.45 9.18 -22.47
C THR A 180 1.11 9.28 -20.98
N MET A 181 2.12 9.19 -20.11
CA MET A 181 1.92 9.37 -18.66
C MET A 181 1.45 10.77 -18.31
N SER A 182 1.85 11.79 -19.08
CA SER A 182 1.36 13.17 -18.91
C SER A 182 -0.14 13.24 -19.18
N GLN A 183 -0.62 12.69 -20.29
CA GLN A 183 -2.06 12.65 -20.62
C GLN A 183 -2.86 11.86 -19.58
N LEU A 184 -2.27 10.76 -19.04
CA LEU A 184 -2.90 10.00 -17.95
C LEU A 184 -3.01 10.85 -16.69
N ALA A 185 -1.98 11.63 -16.35
CA ALA A 185 -2.01 12.55 -15.21
C ALA A 185 -3.07 13.63 -15.40
N ASP A 186 -3.19 14.19 -16.61
CA ASP A 186 -4.24 15.19 -16.93
C ASP A 186 -5.63 14.59 -16.67
N VAL A 187 -5.90 13.40 -17.20
CA VAL A 187 -7.18 12.71 -16.98
C VAL A 187 -7.41 12.44 -15.49
N TRP A 188 -6.39 12.01 -14.74
CA TRP A 188 -6.48 11.73 -13.31
C TRP A 188 -6.89 12.97 -12.50
N TYR A 189 -6.18 14.06 -12.68
CA TYR A 189 -6.41 15.26 -11.88
C TYR A 189 -7.66 16.05 -12.30
N GLU A 190 -7.90 16.20 -13.61
CA GLU A 190 -9.03 16.95 -14.13
C GLU A 190 -10.37 16.30 -13.79
N SER A 191 -10.48 14.98 -13.96
CA SER A 191 -11.72 14.26 -13.68
C SER A 191 -12.15 14.36 -12.21
N GLN A 192 -11.21 14.57 -11.30
CA GLN A 192 -11.45 14.67 -9.86
C GLN A 192 -11.48 16.14 -9.36
N GLY A 193 -11.33 17.13 -10.23
CA GLY A 193 -11.27 18.54 -9.86
C GLY A 193 -10.02 18.90 -9.03
N CYS A 194 -8.94 18.14 -9.19
CA CYS A 194 -7.70 18.27 -8.41
C CYS A 194 -6.52 18.79 -9.25
N GLY A 195 -6.78 19.52 -10.33
CA GLY A 195 -5.78 20.01 -11.27
C GLY A 195 -4.76 20.97 -10.65
N ASN A 196 -5.19 21.78 -9.69
CA ASN A 196 -4.30 22.63 -8.90
C ASN A 196 -3.57 21.81 -7.85
N GLY A 197 -2.26 22.03 -7.69
CA GLY A 197 -1.47 21.36 -6.67
C GLY A 197 -1.10 19.91 -7.01
N ARG A 198 -0.91 19.57 -8.29
CA ARG A 198 -0.48 18.22 -8.75
C ARG A 198 0.82 17.75 -8.08
N THR A 199 1.67 18.67 -7.65
CA THR A 199 2.93 18.38 -6.95
C THR A 199 2.79 18.39 -5.43
N GLN A 200 1.63 18.79 -4.90
CA GLN A 200 1.40 18.87 -3.47
C GLN A 200 1.23 17.48 -2.86
N HIS A 201 1.98 17.19 -1.80
CA HIS A 201 1.93 15.90 -1.10
C HIS A 201 0.50 15.48 -0.69
N TYR A 202 -0.29 16.43 -0.20
CA TYR A 202 -1.68 16.18 0.27
C TYR A 202 -2.76 16.50 -0.77
N ASN A 203 -2.48 16.33 -2.07
CA ASN A 203 -3.50 16.45 -3.11
C ASN A 203 -4.67 15.51 -2.83
N GLN A 204 -5.92 16.00 -2.91
CA GLN A 204 -7.12 15.25 -2.54
C GLN A 204 -7.37 14.01 -3.41
N SER A 205 -6.80 13.95 -4.62
CA SER A 205 -6.89 12.78 -5.49
C SER A 205 -6.21 11.53 -4.92
N ARG A 206 -5.28 11.69 -3.94
CA ARG A 206 -4.57 10.56 -3.31
C ARG A 206 -5.46 9.63 -2.48
N TYR A 207 -6.63 10.10 -2.02
CA TYR A 207 -7.47 9.35 -1.10
C TYR A 207 -8.37 8.34 -1.82
N ARG A 208 -7.76 7.46 -2.60
CA ARG A 208 -8.38 6.34 -3.34
C ARG A 208 -7.74 5.01 -2.91
N MET A 209 -8.48 3.89 -3.05
CA MET A 209 -7.94 2.55 -2.82
C MET A 209 -6.68 2.29 -3.65
N ALA A 210 -6.72 2.66 -4.94
CA ALA A 210 -5.56 2.74 -5.82
C ALA A 210 -5.22 4.22 -6.07
N ASN A 211 -4.18 4.70 -5.43
CA ASN A 211 -3.73 6.08 -5.53
C ASN A 211 -2.70 6.24 -6.65
N LEU A 212 -3.11 6.89 -7.75
CA LEU A 212 -2.20 7.24 -8.85
C LEU A 212 -1.51 8.60 -8.66
N HIS A 213 -1.85 9.40 -7.65
CA HIS A 213 -1.05 10.58 -7.33
C HIS A 213 0.39 10.18 -6.98
N ALA A 214 0.58 9.05 -6.29
CA ALA A 214 1.90 8.48 -6.03
C ALA A 214 2.65 8.05 -7.32
N LEU A 215 1.94 7.67 -8.39
CA LEU A 215 2.56 7.35 -9.68
C LEU A 215 3.25 8.59 -10.27
N PHE A 216 2.59 9.74 -10.22
CA PHE A 216 3.09 10.97 -10.82
C PHE A 216 4.09 11.72 -9.96
N THR A 217 4.14 11.44 -8.66
CA THR A 217 5.02 12.14 -7.70
C THR A 217 6.17 11.30 -7.16
N LYS A 218 5.97 9.98 -7.04
CA LYS A 218 6.94 9.03 -6.45
C LYS A 218 7.35 7.91 -7.42
N GLY A 219 6.69 7.76 -8.57
CA GLY A 219 6.91 6.64 -9.50
C GLY A 219 6.40 5.29 -9.00
N THR A 220 5.40 5.29 -8.12
CA THR A 220 4.81 4.07 -7.55
C THR A 220 3.29 4.08 -7.65
N ILE A 221 2.69 2.90 -7.80
CA ILE A 221 1.25 2.70 -7.63
C ILE A 221 1.02 2.39 -6.16
N GLU A 222 0.25 3.22 -5.46
CA GLU A 222 -0.01 3.04 -4.04
C GLU A 222 -1.40 2.44 -3.80
N PHE A 223 -1.45 1.33 -3.07
CA PHE A 223 -2.68 0.71 -2.59
C PHE A 223 -2.90 1.09 -1.13
N ARG A 224 -3.96 1.88 -0.85
CA ARG A 224 -4.26 2.47 0.46
C ARG A 224 -5.37 1.76 1.24
N LEU A 225 -5.96 0.72 0.68
CA LEU A 225 -7.17 0.09 1.22
C LEU A 225 -6.93 -0.79 2.44
N PHE A 226 -5.70 -1.19 2.70
CA PHE A 226 -5.41 -2.21 3.71
C PHE A 226 -5.37 -1.68 5.13
N GLN A 227 -5.65 -2.56 6.05
CA GLN A 227 -5.58 -2.37 7.50
C GLN A 227 -5.41 -3.74 8.16
N PHE A 228 -5.03 -3.76 9.42
CA PHE A 228 -5.16 -4.96 10.24
C PHE A 228 -6.49 -4.94 11.00
N ASP A 229 -7.06 -6.13 11.22
CA ASP A 229 -8.28 -6.27 12.00
C ASP A 229 -7.98 -6.03 13.47
N ALA A 230 -8.91 -5.35 14.15
CA ALA A 230 -8.93 -5.33 15.60
C ALA A 230 -9.24 -6.76 16.09
N PRO A 231 -8.46 -7.31 17.03
CA PRO A 231 -8.73 -8.64 17.55
C PRO A 231 -10.03 -8.66 18.32
N ALA A 232 -10.84 -9.69 18.09
CA ALA A 232 -12.16 -9.84 18.69
C ALA A 232 -12.12 -9.90 20.24
N ASP A 233 -10.99 -10.36 20.82
CA ASP A 233 -10.78 -10.51 22.26
C ASP A 233 -10.01 -9.35 22.91
N GLY A 234 -9.63 -8.34 22.14
CA GLY A 234 -8.82 -7.20 22.60
C GLY A 234 -7.39 -7.54 23.03
N LYS A 235 -7.01 -8.83 23.03
CA LYS A 235 -5.71 -9.32 23.51
C LYS A 235 -4.61 -9.27 22.47
N GLN A 236 -4.95 -9.39 21.19
CA GLN A 236 -4.01 -9.26 20.10
C GLN A 236 -3.88 -7.79 19.70
N ASN A 237 -2.79 -7.43 19.02
CA ASN A 237 -2.48 -6.05 18.68
C ASN A 237 -2.69 -5.72 17.19
N GLY A 238 -3.46 -6.51 16.47
CA GLY A 238 -3.80 -6.32 15.06
C GLY A 238 -2.64 -6.61 14.10
N LEU A 239 -1.44 -6.17 14.39
CA LEU A 239 -0.26 -6.27 13.53
C LEU A 239 0.09 -7.74 13.20
N HIS A 240 -0.15 -8.19 11.97
CA HIS A 240 -0.03 -9.59 11.58
C HIS A 240 0.84 -9.77 10.32
N ALA A 241 2.02 -10.39 10.48
CA ALA A 241 3.02 -10.58 9.43
C ALA A 241 2.53 -11.43 8.24
N GLY A 242 1.66 -12.41 8.47
CA GLY A 242 1.06 -13.24 7.41
C GLY A 242 0.05 -12.47 6.56
N HIS A 243 -0.80 -11.67 7.19
CA HIS A 243 -1.74 -10.81 6.48
C HIS A 243 -1.00 -9.78 5.63
N LEU A 244 0.06 -9.16 6.17
CA LEU A 244 0.89 -8.23 5.40
C LEU A 244 1.46 -8.88 4.14
N LYS A 245 2.00 -10.11 4.24
CA LYS A 245 2.49 -10.87 3.07
C LYS A 245 1.40 -11.06 2.03
N ALA A 246 0.20 -11.48 2.44
CA ALA A 246 -0.94 -11.68 1.54
C ALA A 246 -1.35 -10.38 0.83
N MET A 247 -1.39 -9.25 1.55
CA MET A 247 -1.70 -7.93 1.00
C MET A 247 -0.67 -7.52 -0.07
N ILE A 248 0.63 -7.71 0.21
CA ILE A 248 1.71 -7.41 -0.75
C ILE A 248 1.59 -8.31 -1.99
N GLN A 249 1.37 -9.60 -1.79
CA GLN A 249 1.21 -10.55 -2.90
C GLN A 249 0.01 -10.21 -3.79
N LEU A 250 -1.11 -9.78 -3.21
CA LEU A 250 -2.27 -9.32 -3.97
C LEU A 250 -1.93 -8.11 -4.84
N CYS A 251 -1.25 -7.09 -4.28
CA CYS A 251 -0.85 -5.89 -5.03
C CYS A 251 0.11 -6.22 -6.18
N LEU A 252 1.13 -7.06 -5.91
CA LEU A 252 2.09 -7.51 -6.92
C LEU A 252 1.39 -8.30 -8.04
N ALA A 253 0.44 -9.18 -7.68
CA ALA A 253 -0.32 -9.99 -8.65
C ALA A 253 -1.22 -9.12 -9.52
N MET A 254 -1.93 -8.14 -8.93
CA MET A 254 -2.79 -7.22 -9.67
C MET A 254 -1.98 -6.35 -10.64
N SER A 255 -0.83 -5.83 -10.19
CA SER A 255 0.09 -5.07 -11.03
C SER A 255 0.60 -5.92 -12.20
N GLN A 256 1.03 -7.16 -11.93
CA GLN A 256 1.52 -8.07 -12.98
C GLN A 256 0.41 -8.46 -13.96
N LEU A 257 -0.79 -8.77 -13.47
CA LEU A 257 -1.94 -9.07 -14.34
C LEU A 257 -2.25 -7.90 -15.28
N ALA A 258 -2.28 -6.69 -14.76
CA ALA A 258 -2.55 -5.48 -15.54
C ALA A 258 -1.54 -5.26 -16.67
N ARG A 259 -0.28 -5.70 -16.49
CA ARG A 259 0.80 -5.60 -17.48
C ARG A 259 0.70 -6.67 -18.57
N GLN A 260 0.10 -7.83 -18.27
CA GLN A 260 0.03 -8.98 -19.17
C GLN A 260 -1.19 -8.98 -20.08
N ILE A 261 -2.32 -8.47 -19.59
CA ILE A 261 -3.57 -8.51 -20.35
C ILE A 261 -3.65 -7.36 -21.34
N ARG A 262 -4.26 -7.65 -22.51
CA ARG A 262 -4.48 -6.62 -23.53
C ARG A 262 -5.53 -5.59 -23.08
N PHE A 263 -6.57 -6.04 -22.37
CA PHE A 263 -7.67 -5.21 -21.92
C PHE A 263 -8.31 -5.79 -20.67
N ALA A 264 -8.61 -4.95 -19.69
CA ALA A 264 -9.42 -5.28 -18.52
C ALA A 264 -10.78 -4.56 -18.59
N SER A 265 -11.86 -5.27 -18.32
CA SER A 265 -13.19 -4.67 -18.17
C SER A 265 -13.29 -3.97 -16.80
N PRO A 266 -13.88 -2.77 -16.72
CA PRO A 266 -14.18 -2.14 -15.44
C PRO A 266 -15.46 -2.69 -14.78
N LYS A 267 -16.21 -3.54 -15.47
CA LYS A 267 -17.44 -4.16 -14.94
C LYS A 267 -17.09 -5.45 -14.21
N PRO A 268 -17.69 -5.70 -13.03
CA PRO A 268 -17.60 -7.02 -12.40
C PRO A 268 -18.04 -8.09 -13.38
N GLN A 269 -17.29 -9.18 -13.46
CA GLN A 269 -17.81 -10.37 -14.16
C GLN A 269 -18.99 -10.89 -13.34
N GLN A 270 -20.16 -10.98 -13.95
CA GLN A 270 -21.29 -11.73 -13.39
C GLN A 270 -20.88 -13.22 -13.48
N THR A 271 -20.26 -13.72 -12.42
CA THR A 271 -20.12 -15.17 -12.25
C THR A 271 -21.40 -15.66 -11.61
N GLU A 272 -22.06 -16.61 -12.23
CA GLU A 272 -23.25 -17.30 -11.68
C GLU A 272 -22.99 -18.00 -10.34
N ASN A 273 -21.78 -17.96 -9.82
CA ASN A 273 -21.37 -18.52 -8.54
C ASN A 273 -20.41 -17.58 -7.79
N GLU A 274 -20.97 -16.71 -6.97
CA GLU A 274 -20.19 -15.95 -5.98
C GLU A 274 -19.38 -16.83 -5.00
N ALA A 275 -19.64 -18.14 -4.97
CA ALA A 275 -19.00 -19.10 -4.07
C ALA A 275 -17.63 -19.61 -4.55
N TYR A 276 -17.24 -19.43 -5.80
CA TYR A 276 -15.97 -19.99 -6.35
C TYR A 276 -14.79 -19.02 -6.38
N ALA A 277 -14.97 -17.73 -6.15
CA ALA A 277 -13.92 -16.71 -6.31
C ALA A 277 -12.87 -16.67 -5.18
N PHE A 278 -13.06 -17.39 -4.08
CA PHE A 278 -12.19 -17.32 -2.89
C PHE A 278 -11.72 -18.68 -2.36
N ARG A 279 -11.70 -19.71 -3.17
CA ARG A 279 -11.17 -21.05 -2.80
C ARG A 279 -9.86 -21.38 -3.51
N CYS A 280 -8.96 -20.41 -3.68
CA CYS A 280 -7.57 -20.68 -4.10
C CYS A 280 -6.62 -19.93 -3.18
#